data_aefefc7353d0e23ba902ab89a23c5043
#
_entry.id   aefefc7353d0e23ba902ab89a23c5043
#
_cell.length_a   1.000
_cell.length_b   1.000
_cell.length_c   1.000
_cell.angle_alpha   90.00
_cell.angle_beta   90.00
_cell.angle_gamma   90.00
#
_symmetry.space_group_name_H-M   'P 1'
#
loop_
_entity.id
_entity.type
_entity.pdbx_description
1 polymer ?
#
loop_
_entity_poly.entity_id
_entity_poly.type
_entity_poly.pdbx_seq_one_letter_code
_entity_poly.pdbx_strand_id
1 'polypeptide(L)'
;MIRILKRTGKFVDFNADKISNAIMKAMKETKEGVDEELAKEISLKIEEELLNKNFPIPVEMVQDLVENYLMDSVRKDVAKKYILYRYERDKSRDSRKRKDSKLLSEEFISKYKHIGSPMNQLGNFVYYRTYSRWLPEERRREYWWETVRRAVEYNCSLVPTKREEAEQLYDNIFNLRQFLSGRTFWVGGTPVSYNYPMANFNCAFEVINDFHSFRDLFYLLMIGSGVGVRILKSDIEQLPKVRASYKIIHEDYTPVE
;
A
#
# COMPACT_ATOMS: atom_id res chain seq x y z
N MET A 1 -5.88 29.48 -0.83
CA MET A 1 -6.56 28.58 -1.77
C MET A 1 -6.09 27.15 -1.50
N ILE A 2 -7.01 26.26 -1.16
CA ILE A 2 -6.69 24.88 -0.77
C ILE A 2 -6.38 24.06 -2.04
N ARG A 3 -5.22 23.42 -2.09
CA ARG A 3 -4.82 22.57 -3.21
C ARG A 3 -4.81 21.10 -2.82
N ILE A 4 -5.50 20.29 -3.59
CA ILE A 4 -5.63 18.85 -3.38
C ILE A 4 -4.71 18.10 -4.33
N LEU A 5 -3.88 17.22 -3.77
CA LEU A 5 -3.05 16.29 -4.52
C LEU A 5 -3.88 15.04 -4.85
N LYS A 6 -4.19 14.86 -6.14
CA LYS A 6 -4.84 13.63 -6.63
C LYS A 6 -3.88 12.44 -6.60
N ARG A 7 -4.43 11.23 -6.56
CA ARG A 7 -3.68 9.95 -6.71
C ARG A 7 -2.83 9.86 -7.98
N THR A 8 -3.15 10.67 -8.99
CA THR A 8 -2.37 10.78 -10.25
C THR A 8 -1.18 11.73 -10.18
N GLY A 9 -0.89 12.30 -9.01
CA GLY A 9 0.14 13.32 -8.82
C GLY A 9 -0.26 14.74 -9.27
N LYS A 10 -1.47 14.94 -9.83
CA LYS A 10 -1.94 16.24 -10.27
C LYS A 10 -2.55 17.05 -9.11
N PHE A 11 -2.24 18.34 -9.07
CA PHE A 11 -2.88 19.27 -8.17
C PHE A 11 -4.18 19.81 -8.77
N VAL A 12 -5.21 19.92 -7.94
CA VAL A 12 -6.50 20.55 -8.29
C VAL A 12 -6.96 21.41 -7.13
N ASP A 13 -7.77 22.40 -7.43
CA ASP A 13 -8.39 23.22 -6.39
C ASP A 13 -9.46 22.42 -5.63
N PHE A 14 -9.54 22.68 -4.35
CA PHE A 14 -10.59 22.12 -3.50
C PHE A 14 -11.96 22.64 -3.96
N ASN A 15 -12.95 21.77 -3.85
CA ASN A 15 -14.34 22.13 -4.17
C ASN A 15 -15.27 21.36 -3.22
N ALA A 16 -15.92 22.11 -2.33
CA ALA A 16 -16.84 21.62 -1.32
C ALA A 16 -18.07 20.92 -1.93
N ASP A 17 -18.54 21.37 -3.09
CA ASP A 17 -19.70 20.76 -3.77
C ASP A 17 -19.44 19.31 -4.17
N LYS A 18 -18.19 18.95 -4.45
CA LYS A 18 -17.84 17.56 -4.75
C LYS A 18 -18.00 16.66 -3.54
N ILE A 19 -17.74 17.19 -2.34
CA ILE A 19 -17.90 16.46 -1.09
C ILE A 19 -19.38 16.31 -0.78
N SER A 20 -20.15 17.40 -0.77
CA SER A 20 -21.58 17.35 -0.52
C SER A 20 -22.30 16.43 -1.51
N ASN A 21 -21.96 16.50 -2.79
CA ASN A 21 -22.50 15.58 -3.80
C ASN A 21 -22.13 14.11 -3.54
N ALA A 22 -20.93 13.81 -3.05
CA ALA A 22 -20.53 12.45 -2.70
C ALA A 22 -21.30 11.92 -1.49
N ILE A 23 -21.53 12.77 -0.48
CA ILE A 23 -22.32 12.44 0.70
C ILE A 23 -23.79 12.20 0.30
N MET A 24 -24.39 13.10 -0.48
CA MET A 24 -25.76 12.94 -0.98
C MET A 24 -25.97 11.67 -1.80
N LYS A 25 -24.96 11.25 -2.57
CA LYS A 25 -25.02 9.95 -3.28
C LYS A 25 -25.08 8.78 -2.32
N ALA A 26 -24.31 8.80 -1.23
CA ALA A 26 -24.38 7.78 -0.20
C ALA A 26 -25.73 7.79 0.54
N MET A 27 -26.29 8.97 0.78
CA MET A 27 -27.60 9.15 1.40
C MET A 27 -28.75 8.54 0.57
N LYS A 28 -28.69 8.66 -0.75
CA LYS A 28 -29.69 8.06 -1.67
C LYS A 28 -29.83 6.54 -1.52
N GLU A 29 -28.78 5.88 -1.02
CA GLU A 29 -28.79 4.42 -0.79
C GLU A 29 -29.24 4.05 0.63
N THR A 30 -29.67 5.01 1.44
CA THR A 30 -30.18 4.80 2.80
C THR A 30 -31.69 4.96 2.87
N LYS A 31 -32.30 4.38 3.90
CA LYS A 31 -33.77 4.42 4.07
C LYS A 31 -34.33 5.80 4.44
N GLU A 32 -33.52 6.62 5.09
CA GLU A 32 -33.91 7.95 5.57
C GLU A 32 -33.82 9.05 4.50
N GLY A 33 -33.29 8.70 3.32
CA GLY A 33 -33.19 9.61 2.17
C GLY A 33 -32.11 10.67 2.29
N VAL A 34 -32.21 11.69 1.43
CA VAL A 34 -31.18 12.75 1.29
C VAL A 34 -31.48 13.92 2.22
N ASP A 35 -30.47 14.30 2.98
CA ASP A 35 -30.39 15.50 3.80
C ASP A 35 -29.33 16.43 3.22
N GLU A 36 -29.76 17.40 2.43
CA GLU A 36 -28.86 18.34 1.75
C GLU A 36 -28.18 19.32 2.72
N GLU A 37 -28.87 19.69 3.81
CA GLU A 37 -28.34 20.62 4.80
C GLU A 37 -27.16 19.98 5.55
N LEU A 38 -27.33 18.76 6.03
CA LEU A 38 -26.25 18.00 6.67
C LEU A 38 -25.06 17.77 5.72
N ALA A 39 -25.32 17.46 4.45
CA ALA A 39 -24.25 17.26 3.47
C ALA A 39 -23.43 18.54 3.22
N LYS A 40 -24.09 19.70 3.16
CA LYS A 40 -23.45 21.01 3.04
C LYS A 40 -22.69 21.41 4.32
N GLU A 41 -23.30 21.21 5.47
CA GLU A 41 -22.66 21.48 6.77
C GLU A 41 -21.33 20.71 6.91
N ILE A 42 -21.34 19.42 6.64
CA ILE A 42 -20.12 18.59 6.70
C ILE A 42 -19.08 19.09 5.70
N SER A 43 -19.48 19.44 4.47
CA SER A 43 -18.52 19.90 3.45
C SER A 43 -17.86 21.24 3.82
N LEU A 44 -18.59 22.15 4.48
CA LEU A 44 -18.06 23.43 4.97
C LEU A 44 -17.12 23.23 6.17
N LYS A 45 -17.46 22.36 7.11
CA LYS A 45 -16.56 22.02 8.24
C LYS A 45 -15.22 21.43 7.76
N ILE A 46 -15.28 20.58 6.73
CA ILE A 46 -14.06 20.03 6.12
C ILE A 46 -13.25 21.14 5.45
N GLU A 47 -13.89 22.06 4.72
CA GLU A 47 -13.21 23.20 4.10
C GLU A 47 -12.50 24.05 5.14
N GLU A 48 -13.17 24.38 6.24
CA GLU A 48 -12.59 25.17 7.35
C GLU A 48 -11.40 24.46 7.99
N GLU A 49 -11.49 23.14 8.24
CA GLU A 49 -10.37 22.38 8.78
C GLU A 49 -9.17 22.34 7.84
N LEU A 50 -9.43 22.26 6.52
CA LEU A 50 -8.37 22.22 5.52
C LEU A 50 -7.70 23.58 5.27
N LEU A 51 -8.38 24.70 5.53
CA LEU A 51 -7.81 26.06 5.42
C LEU A 51 -6.61 26.27 6.34
N ASN A 52 -6.59 25.60 7.48
CA ASN A 52 -5.54 25.71 8.48
C ASN A 52 -4.30 24.85 8.19
N LYS A 53 -4.29 24.09 7.08
CA LYS A 53 -3.18 23.19 6.72
C LYS A 53 -2.26 23.81 5.66
N ASN A 54 -0.98 23.95 6.02
CA ASN A 54 0.04 24.61 5.18
C ASN A 54 0.81 23.66 4.23
N PHE A 55 0.23 22.50 3.89
CA PHE A 55 0.86 21.53 2.99
C PHE A 55 -0.15 21.02 1.95
N PRO A 56 0.33 20.49 0.81
CA PRO A 56 -0.54 19.88 -0.18
C PRO A 56 -1.35 18.72 0.43
N ILE A 57 -2.67 18.79 0.32
CA ILE A 57 -3.58 17.86 0.99
C ILE A 57 -3.85 16.67 0.05
N PRO A 58 -3.48 15.42 0.43
CA PRO A 58 -3.85 14.23 -0.33
C PRO A 58 -5.37 14.04 -0.37
N VAL A 59 -5.88 13.56 -1.50
CA VAL A 59 -7.33 13.29 -1.64
C VAL A 59 -7.83 12.26 -0.63
N GLU A 60 -6.98 11.36 -0.19
CA GLU A 60 -7.26 10.36 0.84
C GLU A 60 -7.60 11.03 2.17
N MET A 61 -6.83 12.03 2.56
CA MET A 61 -7.08 12.79 3.80
C MET A 61 -8.44 13.47 3.78
N VAL A 62 -8.86 14.02 2.63
CA VAL A 62 -10.21 14.61 2.48
C VAL A 62 -11.28 13.53 2.68
N GLN A 63 -11.06 12.34 2.12
CA GLN A 63 -12.00 11.23 2.26
C GLN A 63 -12.07 10.71 3.71
N ASP A 64 -10.94 10.66 4.41
CA ASP A 64 -10.89 10.26 5.82
C ASP A 64 -11.65 11.28 6.70
N LEU A 65 -11.52 12.57 6.41
CA LEU A 65 -12.32 13.61 7.10
C LEU A 65 -13.81 13.43 6.85
N VAL A 66 -14.23 13.14 5.62
CA VAL A 66 -15.65 12.87 5.32
C VAL A 66 -16.17 11.68 6.13
N GLU A 67 -15.38 10.59 6.23
CA GLU A 67 -15.75 9.42 7.03
C GLU A 67 -15.89 9.78 8.51
N ASN A 68 -14.94 10.51 9.08
CA ASN A 68 -14.95 10.92 10.48
C ASN A 68 -16.18 11.79 10.79
N TYR A 69 -16.42 12.85 10.02
CA TYR A 69 -17.59 13.72 10.23
C TYR A 69 -18.92 12.98 10.06
N LEU A 70 -19.01 12.03 9.12
CA LEU A 70 -20.19 11.19 8.99
C LEU A 70 -20.37 10.23 10.16
N MET A 71 -19.27 9.67 10.69
CA MET A 71 -19.31 8.80 11.88
C MET A 71 -19.68 9.58 13.15
N ASP A 72 -19.31 10.84 13.25
CA ASP A 72 -19.66 11.72 14.37
C ASP A 72 -21.10 12.28 14.25
N SER A 73 -21.67 12.26 13.05
CA SER A 73 -23.04 12.69 12.79
C SER A 73 -24.09 11.70 13.33
N VAL A 74 -25.34 12.12 13.35
CA VAL A 74 -26.48 11.25 13.67
C VAL A 74 -26.76 10.21 12.59
N ARG A 75 -26.30 10.46 11.34
CA ARG A 75 -26.51 9.62 10.15
C ARG A 75 -25.41 8.57 9.97
N LYS A 76 -25.25 7.68 10.95
CA LYS A 76 -24.28 6.57 10.91
C LYS A 76 -24.57 5.55 9.79
N ASP A 77 -25.80 5.50 9.33
CA ASP A 77 -26.22 4.72 8.16
C ASP A 77 -25.53 5.21 6.87
N VAL A 78 -25.42 6.54 6.71
CA VAL A 78 -24.73 7.19 5.60
C VAL A 78 -23.21 6.95 5.71
N ALA A 79 -22.63 7.06 6.91
CA ALA A 79 -21.21 6.76 7.14
C ALA A 79 -20.89 5.34 6.68
N LYS A 80 -21.66 4.36 7.09
CA LYS A 80 -21.48 2.97 6.68
C LYS A 80 -21.55 2.78 5.16
N LYS A 81 -22.51 3.43 4.49
CA LYS A 81 -22.65 3.36 3.03
C LYS A 81 -21.48 4.02 2.31
N TYR A 82 -21.03 5.18 2.80
CA TYR A 82 -19.91 5.90 2.23
C TYR A 82 -18.60 5.09 2.31
N ILE A 83 -18.30 4.51 3.48
CA ILE A 83 -17.12 3.66 3.71
C ILE A 83 -17.14 2.43 2.80
N LEU A 84 -18.27 1.72 2.73
CA LEU A 84 -18.43 0.55 1.86
C LEU A 84 -18.25 0.92 0.38
N TYR A 85 -18.87 2.01 -0.07
CA TYR A 85 -18.71 2.51 -1.44
C TYR A 85 -17.26 2.85 -1.77
N ARG A 86 -16.55 3.53 -0.84
CA ARG A 86 -15.12 3.84 -1.00
C ARG A 86 -14.29 2.56 -1.12
N TYR A 87 -14.52 1.59 -0.25
CA TYR A 87 -13.84 0.29 -0.29
C TYR A 87 -14.07 -0.45 -1.62
N GLU A 88 -15.32 -0.53 -2.08
CA GLU A 88 -15.66 -1.17 -3.37
C GLU A 88 -15.02 -0.44 -4.56
N ARG A 89 -15.01 0.89 -4.52
CA ARG A 89 -14.35 1.70 -5.55
C ARG A 89 -12.85 1.49 -5.58
N ASP A 90 -12.19 1.37 -4.46
CA ASP A 90 -10.76 1.12 -4.38
C ASP A 90 -10.44 -0.31 -4.86
N LYS A 91 -11.22 -1.31 -4.43
CA LYS A 91 -11.16 -2.68 -4.94
C LYS A 91 -11.35 -2.76 -6.46
N SER A 92 -12.34 -2.04 -6.99
CA SER A 92 -12.63 -1.96 -8.43
C SER A 92 -11.50 -1.29 -9.23
N ARG A 93 -10.86 -0.25 -8.68
CA ARG A 93 -9.71 0.42 -9.31
C ARG A 93 -8.49 -0.49 -9.36
N ASP A 94 -8.21 -1.18 -8.27
CA ASP A 94 -7.11 -2.14 -8.22
C ASP A 94 -7.32 -3.28 -9.20
N SER A 95 -8.55 -3.75 -9.34
CA SER A 95 -8.92 -4.76 -10.35
C SER A 95 -8.77 -4.25 -11.77
N ARG A 96 -9.13 -2.97 -12.05
CA ARG A 96 -8.94 -2.35 -13.37
C ARG A 96 -7.46 -2.15 -13.69
N LYS A 97 -6.66 -1.61 -12.76
CA LYS A 97 -5.21 -1.49 -12.95
C LYS A 97 -4.58 -2.84 -13.26
N ARG A 98 -5.04 -3.92 -12.62
CA ARG A 98 -4.58 -5.29 -12.91
C ARG A 98 -5.00 -5.79 -14.30
N LYS A 99 -6.19 -5.39 -14.80
CA LYS A 99 -6.67 -5.79 -16.14
C LYS A 99 -5.98 -5.03 -17.26
N ASP A 100 -5.75 -3.73 -17.09
CA ASP A 100 -5.18 -2.86 -18.13
C ASP A 100 -3.66 -3.02 -18.30
N SER A 101 -2.97 -3.68 -17.36
CA SER A 101 -1.51 -3.83 -17.34
C SER A 101 -1.01 -5.23 -17.68
N LYS A 102 -1.86 -6.12 -18.24
CA LYS A 102 -1.43 -7.47 -18.59
C LYS A 102 -0.51 -7.44 -19.80
N LEU A 103 0.79 -7.35 -19.54
CA LEU A 103 1.83 -7.41 -20.56
C LEU A 103 1.85 -8.79 -21.25
N LEU A 104 1.58 -9.86 -20.47
CA LEU A 104 1.48 -11.23 -20.97
C LEU A 104 0.04 -11.53 -21.42
N SER A 105 -0.14 -11.92 -22.69
CA SER A 105 -1.46 -12.24 -23.24
C SER A 105 -2.05 -13.52 -22.64
N GLU A 106 -3.37 -13.63 -22.62
CA GLU A 106 -4.05 -14.86 -22.18
C GLU A 106 -3.72 -16.05 -23.10
N GLU A 107 -3.54 -15.80 -24.39
CA GLU A 107 -3.13 -16.80 -25.36
C GLU A 107 -1.75 -17.38 -25.01
N PHE A 108 -0.78 -16.51 -24.70
CA PHE A 108 0.54 -16.94 -24.26
C PHE A 108 0.47 -17.78 -22.98
N ILE A 109 -0.23 -17.28 -21.96
CA ILE A 109 -0.37 -17.94 -20.66
C ILE A 109 -1.12 -19.26 -20.77
N SER A 110 -2.08 -19.40 -21.71
CA SER A 110 -2.86 -20.63 -21.86
C SER A 110 -1.98 -21.86 -22.16
N LYS A 111 -0.83 -21.67 -22.78
CA LYS A 111 0.16 -22.73 -23.06
C LYS A 111 0.70 -23.40 -21.80
N TYR A 112 0.72 -22.66 -20.67
CA TYR A 112 1.30 -23.11 -19.40
C TYR A 112 0.27 -23.60 -18.38
N LYS A 113 -1.03 -23.28 -18.56
CA LYS A 113 -2.09 -23.60 -17.58
C LYS A 113 -2.23 -25.11 -17.32
N HIS A 114 -1.92 -25.93 -18.32
CA HIS A 114 -2.06 -27.38 -18.24
C HIS A 114 -0.73 -28.09 -17.96
N ILE A 115 0.36 -27.34 -17.87
CA ILE A 115 1.68 -27.87 -17.55
C ILE A 115 1.87 -27.81 -16.04
N GLY A 116 2.20 -28.93 -15.43
CA GLY A 116 2.55 -28.99 -14.01
C GLY A 116 3.82 -28.19 -13.72
N SER A 117 4.03 -27.85 -12.45
CA SER A 117 5.29 -27.25 -12.02
C SER A 117 6.47 -28.20 -12.32
N PRO A 118 7.58 -27.69 -12.91
CA PRO A 118 8.76 -28.52 -13.19
C PRO A 118 9.60 -28.83 -11.93
N MET A 119 9.15 -28.40 -10.76
CA MET A 119 9.84 -28.64 -9.49
C MET A 119 9.69 -30.09 -9.05
N ASN A 120 10.68 -30.60 -8.32
CA ASN A 120 10.55 -31.86 -7.58
C ASN A 120 9.56 -31.72 -6.40
N GLN A 121 9.28 -32.84 -5.70
CA GLN A 121 8.32 -32.84 -4.60
C GLN A 121 8.67 -31.84 -3.47
N LEU A 122 9.94 -31.76 -3.08
CA LEU A 122 10.40 -30.83 -2.06
C LEU A 122 10.26 -29.38 -2.54
N GLY A 123 10.65 -29.09 -3.78
CA GLY A 123 10.50 -27.76 -4.37
C GLY A 123 9.04 -27.32 -4.44
N ASN A 124 8.14 -28.21 -4.87
CA ASN A 124 6.70 -27.94 -4.89
C ASN A 124 6.14 -27.69 -3.49
N PHE A 125 6.58 -28.44 -2.48
CA PHE A 125 6.17 -28.22 -1.10
C PHE A 125 6.61 -26.84 -0.59
N VAL A 126 7.89 -26.49 -0.79
CA VAL A 126 8.44 -25.17 -0.39
C VAL A 126 7.73 -24.04 -1.14
N TYR A 127 7.54 -24.19 -2.45
CA TYR A 127 6.81 -23.22 -3.25
C TYR A 127 5.39 -23.01 -2.72
N TYR A 128 4.63 -24.10 -2.57
CA TYR A 128 3.23 -24.02 -2.14
C TYR A 128 3.08 -23.40 -0.76
N ARG A 129 3.95 -23.77 0.17
CA ARG A 129 3.93 -23.26 1.55
C ARG A 129 4.29 -21.78 1.63
N THR A 130 5.29 -21.32 0.86
CA THR A 130 5.94 -20.02 1.06
C THR A 130 5.55 -18.98 0.02
N TYR A 131 5.53 -19.34 -1.25
CA TYR A 131 5.45 -18.38 -2.36
C TYR A 131 4.08 -18.30 -3.03
N SER A 132 3.32 -19.41 -3.03
CA SER A 132 1.97 -19.48 -3.57
C SER A 132 1.03 -18.62 -2.74
N ARG A 133 0.40 -17.61 -3.36
CA ARG A 133 -0.52 -16.68 -2.68
C ARG A 133 -1.91 -17.28 -2.58
N TRP A 134 -2.63 -16.92 -1.51
CA TRP A 134 -4.02 -17.28 -1.34
C TRP A 134 -4.91 -16.40 -2.25
N LEU A 135 -5.81 -17.02 -3.01
CA LEU A 135 -6.82 -16.38 -3.85
C LEU A 135 -8.19 -16.52 -3.16
N PRO A 136 -8.67 -15.48 -2.46
CA PRO A 136 -9.90 -15.58 -1.65
C PRO A 136 -11.14 -15.88 -2.49
N GLU A 137 -11.21 -15.34 -3.72
CA GLU A 137 -12.34 -15.51 -4.63
C GLU A 137 -12.49 -16.95 -5.13
N GLU A 138 -11.37 -17.63 -5.31
CA GLU A 138 -11.31 -19.01 -5.78
C GLU A 138 -11.12 -20.03 -4.63
N ARG A 139 -10.92 -19.55 -3.40
CA ARG A 139 -10.70 -20.34 -2.17
C ARG A 139 -9.55 -21.35 -2.31
N ARG A 140 -8.49 -20.96 -3.03
CA ARG A 140 -7.29 -21.78 -3.26
C ARG A 140 -6.02 -20.91 -3.24
N ARG A 141 -4.88 -21.56 -3.28
CA ARG A 141 -3.61 -20.92 -3.54
C ARG A 141 -3.32 -20.85 -5.05
N GLU A 142 -2.44 -19.92 -5.43
CA GLU A 142 -1.94 -19.79 -6.79
C GLU A 142 -1.30 -21.10 -7.27
N TYR A 143 -1.50 -21.44 -8.53
CA TYR A 143 -0.68 -22.39 -9.24
C TYR A 143 0.67 -21.75 -9.66
N TRP A 144 1.66 -22.56 -10.01
CA TRP A 144 2.98 -22.06 -10.41
C TRP A 144 2.91 -21.07 -11.56
N TRP A 145 2.14 -21.36 -12.58
CA TRP A 145 1.95 -20.46 -13.71
C TRP A 145 1.35 -19.10 -13.34
N GLU A 146 0.51 -19.03 -12.31
CA GLU A 146 -0.08 -17.78 -11.81
C GLU A 146 0.93 -16.95 -11.02
N THR A 147 1.72 -17.62 -10.17
CA THR A 147 2.78 -16.96 -9.41
C THR A 147 3.85 -16.39 -10.34
N VAL A 148 4.27 -17.14 -11.36
CA VAL A 148 5.24 -16.66 -12.36
C VAL A 148 4.67 -15.47 -13.11
N ARG A 149 3.42 -15.55 -13.56
CA ARG A 149 2.75 -14.42 -14.23
C ARG A 149 2.76 -13.17 -13.39
N ARG A 150 2.29 -13.26 -12.14
CA ARG A 150 2.21 -12.14 -11.22
C ARG A 150 3.58 -11.51 -10.97
N ALA A 151 4.60 -12.33 -10.74
CA ALA A 151 5.95 -11.87 -10.45
C ALA A 151 6.61 -11.19 -11.67
N VAL A 152 6.43 -11.77 -12.87
CA VAL A 152 6.96 -11.21 -14.13
C VAL A 152 6.25 -9.91 -14.48
N GLU A 153 4.91 -9.89 -14.49
CA GLU A 153 4.15 -8.68 -14.80
C GLU A 153 4.48 -7.54 -13.83
N TYR A 154 4.67 -7.84 -12.54
CA TYR A 154 5.12 -6.86 -11.56
C TYR A 154 6.52 -6.33 -11.90
N ASN A 155 7.49 -7.19 -12.11
CA ASN A 155 8.87 -6.76 -12.43
C ASN A 155 8.93 -5.92 -13.71
N CYS A 156 8.24 -6.36 -14.76
CA CYS A 156 8.16 -5.65 -16.03
C CYS A 156 7.36 -4.33 -15.95
N SER A 157 6.54 -4.14 -14.90
CA SER A 157 5.84 -2.88 -14.67
C SER A 157 6.72 -1.77 -14.08
N LEU A 158 7.88 -2.12 -13.54
CA LEU A 158 8.81 -1.18 -12.90
C LEU A 158 9.65 -0.40 -13.92
N VAL A 159 9.85 -0.96 -15.11
CA VAL A 159 10.60 -0.36 -16.21
C VAL A 159 9.89 -0.61 -17.54
N PRO A 160 10.06 0.24 -18.55
CA PRO A 160 9.54 -0.01 -19.89
C PRO A 160 10.08 -1.35 -20.43
N THR A 161 9.20 -2.32 -20.63
CA THR A 161 9.57 -3.69 -21.06
C THR A 161 8.71 -4.06 -22.27
N LYS A 162 9.33 -4.66 -23.30
CA LYS A 162 8.62 -5.19 -24.46
C LYS A 162 7.93 -6.51 -24.12
N ARG A 163 6.87 -6.84 -24.86
CA ARG A 163 6.12 -8.08 -24.66
C ARG A 163 7.02 -9.32 -24.83
N GLU A 164 7.84 -9.32 -25.85
CA GLU A 164 8.74 -10.45 -26.17
C GLU A 164 9.73 -10.72 -25.02
N GLU A 165 10.25 -9.67 -24.40
CA GLU A 165 11.14 -9.77 -23.23
C GLU A 165 10.41 -10.35 -22.01
N ALA A 166 9.18 -9.93 -21.80
CA ALA A 166 8.35 -10.43 -20.70
C ALA A 166 7.96 -11.90 -20.92
N GLU A 167 7.63 -12.28 -22.15
CA GLU A 167 7.32 -13.67 -22.52
C GLU A 167 8.54 -14.57 -22.37
N GLN A 168 9.72 -14.11 -22.78
CA GLN A 168 10.98 -14.84 -22.59
C GLN A 168 11.33 -14.98 -21.11
N LEU A 169 11.18 -13.92 -20.32
CA LEU A 169 11.40 -13.95 -18.88
C LEU A 169 10.44 -14.94 -18.21
N TYR A 170 9.17 -14.93 -18.61
CA TYR A 170 8.17 -15.86 -18.10
C TYR A 170 8.56 -17.32 -18.40
N ASP A 171 8.90 -17.63 -19.65
CA ASP A 171 9.29 -19.00 -20.06
C ASP A 171 10.54 -19.48 -19.29
N ASN A 172 11.54 -18.62 -19.16
CA ASN A 172 12.75 -18.95 -18.41
C ASN A 172 12.47 -19.25 -16.94
N ILE A 173 11.63 -18.43 -16.29
CA ILE A 173 11.28 -18.62 -14.87
C ILE A 173 10.38 -19.85 -14.71
N PHE A 174 9.37 -20.03 -15.58
CA PHE A 174 8.49 -21.18 -15.50
C PHE A 174 9.24 -22.49 -15.57
N ASN A 175 10.24 -22.56 -16.47
CA ASN A 175 11.09 -23.74 -16.67
C ASN A 175 12.32 -23.80 -15.74
N LEU A 176 12.39 -22.95 -14.71
CA LEU A 176 13.48 -22.93 -13.73
C LEU A 176 14.88 -22.63 -14.31
N ARG A 177 14.95 -21.96 -15.46
CA ARG A 177 16.22 -21.54 -16.08
C ARG A 177 16.73 -20.22 -15.51
N GLN A 178 15.81 -19.43 -14.96
CA GLN A 178 16.10 -18.13 -14.34
C GLN A 178 15.19 -17.93 -13.14
N PHE A 179 15.65 -17.16 -12.16
CA PHE A 179 14.84 -16.81 -10.98
C PHE A 179 14.87 -15.31 -10.71
N LEU A 180 13.76 -14.81 -10.18
CA LEU A 180 13.69 -13.53 -9.47
C LEU A 180 14.02 -13.76 -8.00
N SER A 181 14.15 -12.68 -7.22
CA SER A 181 14.33 -12.83 -5.78
C SER A 181 13.13 -13.55 -5.16
N GLY A 182 13.38 -14.33 -4.10
CA GLY A 182 12.30 -15.00 -3.37
C GLY A 182 11.23 -14.03 -2.88
N ARG A 183 11.63 -12.81 -2.49
CA ARG A 183 10.68 -11.76 -2.09
C ARG A 183 9.78 -11.32 -3.23
N THR A 184 10.30 -11.20 -4.45
CA THR A 184 9.47 -10.86 -5.61
C THR A 184 8.42 -11.93 -5.88
N PHE A 185 8.75 -13.22 -5.75
CA PHE A 185 7.75 -14.29 -5.83
C PHE A 185 6.72 -14.22 -4.70
N TRP A 186 7.15 -13.82 -3.49
CA TRP A 186 6.27 -13.75 -2.34
C TRP A 186 5.35 -12.54 -2.37
N VAL A 187 5.89 -11.34 -2.55
CA VAL A 187 5.14 -10.07 -2.41
C VAL A 187 4.97 -9.29 -3.71
N GLY A 188 5.76 -9.54 -4.75
CA GLY A 188 5.67 -8.82 -6.03
C GLY A 188 4.28 -8.91 -6.64
N GLY A 189 3.74 -7.79 -7.12
CA GLY A 189 2.40 -7.68 -7.67
C GLY A 189 1.26 -7.74 -6.64
N THR A 190 1.58 -7.67 -5.36
CA THR A 190 0.60 -7.55 -4.27
C THR A 190 0.52 -6.10 -3.78
N PRO A 191 -0.52 -5.71 -3.01
CA PRO A 191 -0.60 -4.38 -2.41
C PRO A 191 0.64 -4.02 -1.57
N VAL A 192 1.30 -5.00 -0.96
CA VAL A 192 2.52 -4.77 -0.17
C VAL A 192 3.63 -4.22 -1.06
N SER A 193 3.89 -4.82 -2.22
CA SER A 193 4.97 -4.38 -3.11
C SER A 193 4.72 -3.01 -3.75
N TYR A 194 3.45 -2.63 -3.92
CA TYR A 194 3.10 -1.31 -4.47
C TYR A 194 3.13 -0.20 -3.40
N ASN A 195 2.72 -0.51 -2.18
CA ASN A 195 2.69 0.48 -1.09
C ASN A 195 4.06 0.59 -0.37
N TYR A 196 4.79 -0.51 -0.31
CA TYR A 196 6.08 -0.63 0.37
C TYR A 196 7.11 -1.33 -0.53
N PRO A 197 7.62 -0.67 -1.57
CA PRO A 197 8.51 -1.30 -2.56
C PRO A 197 9.76 -1.94 -1.95
N MET A 198 10.25 -1.40 -0.85
CA MET A 198 11.41 -1.95 -0.11
C MET A 198 11.15 -3.35 0.45
N ALA A 199 9.89 -3.78 0.59
CA ALA A 199 9.54 -5.15 0.99
C ALA A 199 10.00 -6.23 -0.02
N ASN A 200 10.40 -5.85 -1.24
CA ASN A 200 11.00 -6.76 -2.22
C ASN A 200 12.46 -7.11 -1.92
N PHE A 201 13.12 -6.39 -1.01
CA PHE A 201 14.51 -6.64 -0.64
C PHE A 201 14.60 -7.50 0.62
N ASN A 202 15.40 -8.58 0.54
CA ASN A 202 15.59 -9.49 1.67
C ASN A 202 16.53 -8.92 2.72
N CYS A 203 17.56 -8.19 2.28
CA CYS A 203 18.63 -7.72 3.13
C CYS A 203 18.92 -6.25 2.83
N ALA A 204 19.24 -5.52 3.88
CA ALA A 204 19.72 -4.14 3.84
C ALA A 204 20.91 -3.97 4.78
N PHE A 205 21.59 -2.84 4.68
CA PHE A 205 22.69 -2.49 5.56
C PHE A 205 22.59 -1.01 5.92
N GLU A 206 22.78 -0.70 7.21
CA GLU A 206 22.67 0.66 7.73
C GLU A 206 23.91 1.03 8.55
N VAL A 207 24.36 2.27 8.40
CA VAL A 207 25.45 2.83 9.21
C VAL A 207 24.85 3.80 10.22
N ILE A 208 25.07 3.55 11.50
CA ILE A 208 24.54 4.43 12.56
C ILE A 208 25.46 5.63 12.73
N ASN A 209 25.20 6.70 11.99
CA ASN A 209 25.96 7.95 12.04
C ASN A 209 25.07 9.19 12.25
N ASP A 210 23.74 9.03 12.23
CA ASP A 210 22.77 10.05 12.60
C ASP A 210 21.53 9.42 13.26
N PHE A 211 20.58 10.23 13.74
CA PHE A 211 19.34 9.73 14.33
C PHE A 211 18.34 9.19 13.29
N HIS A 212 18.45 9.59 12.03
CA HIS A 212 17.60 9.08 10.96
C HIS A 212 17.95 7.62 10.64
N SER A 213 19.19 7.21 10.82
CA SER A 213 19.64 5.83 10.65
C SER A 213 18.83 4.87 11.52
N PHE A 214 18.43 5.23 12.74
CA PHE A 214 17.57 4.41 13.59
C PHE A 214 16.16 4.29 13.02
N ARG A 215 15.58 5.38 12.50
CA ARG A 215 14.27 5.35 11.86
C ARG A 215 14.28 4.42 10.64
N ASP A 216 15.31 4.53 9.82
CA ASP A 216 15.44 3.76 8.58
C ASP A 216 15.69 2.27 8.90
N LEU A 217 16.51 1.98 9.93
CA LEU A 217 16.68 0.64 10.47
C LEU A 217 15.34 0.01 10.90
N PHE A 218 14.57 0.71 11.73
CA PHE A 218 13.28 0.20 12.19
C PHE A 218 12.29 0.03 11.06
N TYR A 219 12.23 0.98 10.13
CA TYR A 219 11.38 0.86 8.94
C TYR A 219 11.69 -0.41 8.14
N LEU A 220 12.96 -0.65 7.83
CA LEU A 220 13.41 -1.82 7.08
C LEU A 220 13.10 -3.13 7.81
N LEU A 221 13.31 -3.17 9.13
CA LEU A 221 12.94 -4.34 9.95
C LEU A 221 11.43 -4.58 9.96
N MET A 222 10.62 -3.53 10.06
CA MET A 222 9.14 -3.64 10.08
C MET A 222 8.56 -4.18 8.77
N ILE A 223 9.16 -3.85 7.63
CA ILE A 223 8.75 -4.41 6.33
C ILE A 223 9.35 -5.80 6.06
N GLY A 224 10.10 -6.34 7.02
CA GLY A 224 10.60 -7.72 7.03
C GLY A 224 11.96 -7.91 6.36
N SER A 225 12.73 -6.86 6.09
CA SER A 225 14.12 -6.97 5.64
C SER A 225 15.04 -7.34 6.79
N GLY A 226 16.02 -8.23 6.56
CA GLY A 226 17.12 -8.42 7.48
C GLY A 226 18.11 -7.25 7.35
N VAL A 227 18.42 -6.56 8.44
CA VAL A 227 19.29 -5.38 8.39
C VAL A 227 20.59 -5.62 9.14
N GLY A 228 21.71 -5.56 8.42
CA GLY A 228 23.04 -5.47 9.02
C GLY A 228 23.28 -4.03 9.51
N VAL A 229 23.93 -3.89 10.64
CA VAL A 229 24.20 -2.60 11.25
C VAL A 229 25.70 -2.43 11.49
N ARG A 230 26.25 -1.28 11.11
CA ARG A 230 27.60 -0.89 11.47
C ARG A 230 27.58 0.20 12.52
N ILE A 231 28.33 -0.01 13.59
CA ILE A 231 28.50 0.93 14.69
C ILE A 231 29.99 0.98 15.03
N LEU A 232 30.73 1.85 14.36
CA LEU A 232 32.13 2.12 14.66
C LEU A 232 32.26 3.41 15.47
N LYS A 233 33.39 3.60 16.14
CA LYS A 233 33.67 4.82 16.88
C LYS A 233 33.57 6.06 15.99
N SER A 234 34.10 5.99 14.76
CA SER A 234 34.01 7.04 13.75
C SER A 234 32.57 7.36 13.29
N ASP A 235 31.68 6.38 13.34
CA ASP A 235 30.26 6.59 12.99
C ASP A 235 29.53 7.29 14.16
N ILE A 236 29.79 6.83 15.39
CA ILE A 236 29.20 7.40 16.62
C ILE A 236 29.65 8.84 16.87
N GLU A 237 30.90 9.17 16.54
CA GLU A 237 31.42 10.54 16.68
C GLU A 237 30.67 11.55 15.79
N GLN A 238 29.96 11.10 14.76
CA GLN A 238 29.12 11.94 13.90
C GLN A 238 27.72 12.20 14.49
N LEU A 239 27.30 11.40 15.48
CA LEU A 239 26.01 11.61 16.12
C LEU A 239 25.98 12.94 16.89
N PRO A 240 24.83 13.63 16.91
CA PRO A 240 24.65 14.82 17.73
C PRO A 240 24.90 14.49 19.21
N LYS A 241 25.64 15.36 19.89
CA LYS A 241 25.88 15.22 21.34
C LYS A 241 24.57 15.36 22.09
N VAL A 242 24.25 14.34 22.88
CA VAL A 242 23.11 14.40 23.80
C VAL A 242 23.42 15.43 24.89
N ARG A 243 22.58 16.46 25.02
CA ARG A 243 22.67 17.39 26.14
C ARG A 243 22.23 16.69 27.42
N ALA A 244 23.03 16.79 28.45
CA ALA A 244 22.60 16.41 29.79
C ALA A 244 21.41 17.31 30.19
N SER A 245 20.21 16.77 30.21
CA SER A 245 19.07 17.47 30.76
C SER A 245 18.93 17.08 32.23
N TYR A 246 19.14 18.03 33.11
CA TYR A 246 18.74 17.86 34.52
C TYR A 246 17.22 17.92 34.56
N LYS A 247 16.55 16.79 34.71
CA LYS A 247 15.15 16.79 35.14
C LYS A 247 15.13 17.25 36.59
N ILE A 248 14.54 18.40 36.84
CA ILE A 248 14.09 18.76 38.17
C ILE A 248 12.91 17.83 38.43
N ILE A 249 13.15 16.79 39.23
CA ILE A 249 12.08 15.91 39.74
C ILE A 249 11.42 16.75 40.85
N HIS A 250 10.20 17.22 40.62
CA HIS A 250 9.39 17.81 41.68
C HIS A 250 9.14 16.73 42.75
N GLU A 251 9.18 17.13 44.03
CA GLU A 251 9.00 16.23 45.19
C GLU A 251 7.65 15.48 45.15
N ASP A 252 6.70 15.91 44.33
CA ASP A 252 5.37 15.31 44.21
C ASP A 252 5.30 14.18 43.13
N TYR A 253 6.43 13.74 42.55
CA TYR A 253 6.45 12.64 41.60
C TYR A 253 6.44 11.31 42.34
N THR A 254 5.25 10.71 42.50
CA THR A 254 5.10 9.31 42.89
C THR A 254 5.15 8.44 41.62
N PRO A 255 6.10 7.50 41.47
CA PRO A 255 6.05 6.53 40.37
C PRO A 255 4.76 5.72 40.49
N VAL A 256 4.03 5.58 39.39
CA VAL A 256 2.92 4.62 39.31
C VAL A 256 3.56 3.24 39.23
N GLU A 257 3.28 2.38 40.25
CA GLU A 257 3.65 0.98 40.26
C GLU A 257 2.94 0.17 39.18
#